data_c6c7ebfb6633fc55c2147c132d2df37b
#
_entry.id   c6c7ebfb6633fc55c2147c132d2df37b
#
_cell.length_a   1.000
_cell.length_b   1.000
_cell.length_c   1.000
_cell.angle_alpha   90.00
_cell.angle_beta   90.00
_cell.angle_gamma   90.00
#
_symmetry.space_group_name_H-M   'P 1'
#
loop_
_entity.id
_entity.type
_entity.pdbx_description
1 polymer ?
#
loop_
_entity_poly.entity_id
_entity_poly.type
_entity_poly.pdbx_seq_one_letter_code
_entity_poly.pdbx_strand_id
1 'polypeptide(L)'
;RMLYVIEDEHNKQRLSWSDRTSFTIPAGNEASFETYFNAFPASYWRRWSQLSSVLLAMDIEGRATISVYRSKHDGTRISVINAEAADEHIEIPLELRNFEDGGWLWFDITAETDARVRNAAWVAPQDPKEQVLDDGTVVPPQPKQVAVGIPTFNRPRDAVNALHALAEDAYVEASISHVLMPDQGNQ
;
A
#
# COMPACT_ATOMS: atom_id res chain seq x y z
N ARG A 1 0.64 2.58 -5.37
CA ARG A 1 1.10 3.21 -4.14
C ARG A 1 1.87 2.16 -3.34
N MET A 2 3.15 2.37 -3.12
CA MET A 2 3.93 1.54 -2.20
C MET A 2 3.41 1.80 -0.77
N LEU A 3 2.96 0.76 -0.11
CA LEU A 3 2.84 0.75 1.33
C LEU A 3 4.15 0.18 1.85
N TYR A 4 4.90 0.98 2.59
CA TYR A 4 6.10 0.48 3.24
C TYR A 4 5.69 -0.49 4.34
N VAL A 5 6.34 -1.63 4.37
CA VAL A 5 6.24 -2.55 5.51
C VAL A 5 6.88 -1.83 6.70
N ILE A 6 6.10 -1.64 7.75
CA ILE A 6 6.58 -1.02 8.99
C ILE A 6 6.93 -2.11 9.96
N GLU A 7 8.15 -2.04 10.48
CA GLU A 7 8.62 -2.91 11.55
C GLU A 7 7.73 -2.71 12.79
N ASP A 8 7.09 -3.75 13.25
CA ASP A 8 6.36 -3.77 14.50
C ASP A 8 7.05 -4.67 15.54
N GLU A 9 6.55 -4.67 16.76
CA GLU A 9 7.16 -5.46 17.85
C GLU A 9 7.11 -6.97 17.57
N HIS A 10 6.12 -7.46 16.82
CA HIS A 10 6.01 -8.85 16.40
C HIS A 10 7.11 -9.27 15.43
N ASN A 11 7.52 -8.36 14.57
CA ASN A 11 8.50 -8.62 13.51
C ASN A 11 9.94 -8.26 13.91
N LYS A 12 10.15 -7.44 14.95
CA LYS A 12 11.50 -6.95 15.35
C LYS A 12 12.53 -8.04 15.56
N GLN A 13 12.13 -9.22 16.02
CA GLN A 13 13.05 -10.34 16.28
C GLN A 13 13.17 -11.29 15.09
N ARG A 14 12.35 -11.12 14.07
CA ARG A 14 12.21 -12.06 12.93
C ARG A 14 12.68 -11.50 11.62
N LEU A 15 12.83 -10.19 11.53
CA LEU A 15 13.23 -9.49 10.33
C LEU A 15 14.60 -8.85 10.48
N SER A 16 15.41 -8.96 9.44
CA SER A 16 16.63 -8.18 9.28
C SER A 16 16.43 -7.18 8.16
N TRP A 17 16.36 -5.89 8.49
CA TRP A 17 16.16 -4.80 7.55
C TRP A 17 17.46 -4.41 6.86
N SER A 18 17.44 -4.36 5.53
CA SER A 18 18.54 -3.82 4.72
C SER A 18 18.32 -2.34 4.42
N ASP A 19 17.08 -1.96 4.17
CA ASP A 19 16.62 -0.59 3.93
C ASP A 19 15.10 -0.51 4.18
N ARG A 20 14.46 0.62 3.85
CA ARG A 20 13.02 0.83 4.07
C ARG A 20 12.10 -0.07 3.25
N THR A 21 12.60 -0.70 2.21
CA THR A 21 11.83 -1.49 1.25
C THR A 21 12.31 -2.93 1.13
N SER A 22 13.34 -3.30 1.90
CA SER A 22 14.01 -4.60 1.80
C SER A 22 14.32 -5.16 3.18
N PHE A 23 13.87 -6.38 3.41
CA PHE A 23 14.12 -7.13 4.64
C PHE A 23 14.36 -8.61 4.34
N THR A 24 14.99 -9.31 5.28
CA THR A 24 15.24 -10.75 5.21
C THR A 24 14.53 -11.44 6.36
N ILE A 25 13.83 -12.53 6.05
CA ILE A 25 13.23 -13.46 7.01
C ILE A 25 14.12 -14.69 7.03
N PRO A 26 14.71 -15.07 8.18
CA PRO A 26 15.50 -16.29 8.28
C PRO A 26 14.66 -17.55 8.04
N ALA A 27 15.28 -18.59 7.51
CA ALA A 27 14.64 -19.88 7.24
C ALA A 27 13.84 -20.41 8.46
N GLY A 28 12.66 -20.94 8.22
CA GLY A 28 11.77 -21.47 9.24
C GLY A 28 11.06 -20.43 10.09
N ASN A 29 11.21 -19.12 9.79
CA ASN A 29 10.50 -18.06 10.49
C ASN A 29 9.33 -17.53 9.69
N GLU A 30 8.36 -16.97 10.40
CA GLU A 30 7.19 -16.29 9.86
C GLU A 30 7.21 -14.82 10.28
N ALA A 31 6.87 -13.94 9.35
CA ALA A 31 6.63 -12.53 9.60
C ALA A 31 5.20 -12.18 9.25
N SER A 32 4.48 -11.53 10.18
CA SER A 32 3.11 -11.08 9.98
C SER A 32 3.06 -9.58 9.72
N PHE A 33 2.26 -9.18 8.74
CA PHE A 33 2.03 -7.79 8.38
C PHE A 33 0.59 -7.34 8.71
N GLU A 34 0.00 -7.97 9.74
CA GLU A 34 -1.30 -7.65 10.33
C GLU A 34 -1.21 -6.39 11.20
N THR A 35 -0.77 -5.28 10.63
CA THR A 35 -0.73 -4.00 11.33
C THR A 35 -1.57 -2.98 10.60
N TYR A 36 -2.03 -1.96 11.33
CA TYR A 36 -2.83 -0.88 10.75
C TYR A 36 -2.18 -0.21 9.54
N PHE A 37 -0.85 -0.08 9.54
CA PHE A 37 -0.12 0.57 8.46
C PHE A 37 0.17 -0.35 7.27
N ASN A 38 0.25 -1.65 7.49
CA ASN A 38 0.56 -2.64 6.45
C ASN A 38 -0.71 -3.25 5.85
N ALA A 39 -1.78 -3.32 6.62
CA ALA A 39 -3.04 -3.86 6.14
C ALA A 39 -3.73 -2.91 5.14
N PHE A 40 -4.34 -3.49 4.12
CA PHE A 40 -5.10 -2.75 3.12
C PHE A 40 -6.57 -2.64 3.54
N PRO A 41 -7.12 -1.43 3.69
CA PRO A 41 -8.52 -1.23 4.09
C PRO A 41 -9.47 -1.48 2.91
N ALA A 42 -9.65 -2.74 2.55
CA ALA A 42 -10.33 -3.20 1.34
C ALA A 42 -11.76 -2.63 1.20
N SER A 43 -12.53 -2.65 2.28
CA SER A 43 -13.89 -2.13 2.27
C SER A 43 -13.97 -0.63 2.05
N TYR A 44 -13.02 0.10 2.62
CA TYR A 44 -12.94 1.55 2.44
C TYR A 44 -12.67 1.89 0.97
N TRP A 45 -11.66 1.25 0.37
CA TRP A 45 -11.33 1.47 -1.03
C TRP A 45 -12.46 1.05 -1.97
N ARG A 46 -13.09 -0.09 -1.70
CA ARG A 46 -14.27 -0.52 -2.46
C ARG A 46 -15.40 0.50 -2.40
N ARG A 47 -15.69 1.04 -1.21
CA ARG A 47 -16.80 1.98 -1.00
C ARG A 47 -16.57 3.35 -1.62
N TRP A 48 -15.34 3.85 -1.55
CA TRP A 48 -15.01 5.23 -1.88
C TRP A 48 -14.17 5.38 -3.15
N SER A 49 -13.90 4.29 -3.85
CA SER A 49 -13.20 4.30 -5.14
C SER A 49 -13.87 3.35 -6.14
N GLN A 50 -13.39 3.38 -7.38
CA GLN A 50 -13.86 2.46 -8.43
C GLN A 50 -13.00 1.19 -8.50
N LEU A 51 -12.15 0.93 -7.50
CA LEU A 51 -11.32 -0.26 -7.48
C LEU A 51 -12.18 -1.52 -7.30
N SER A 52 -12.07 -2.44 -8.23
CA SER A 52 -12.69 -3.76 -8.16
C SER A 52 -11.73 -4.83 -7.64
N SER A 53 -10.42 -4.58 -7.75
CA SER A 53 -9.35 -5.48 -7.32
C SER A 53 -8.12 -4.71 -6.87
N VAL A 54 -7.24 -5.37 -6.13
CA VAL A 54 -5.92 -4.89 -5.74
C VAL A 54 -4.91 -6.03 -5.93
N LEU A 55 -3.67 -5.70 -6.24
CA LEU A 55 -2.56 -6.65 -6.30
C LEU A 55 -1.73 -6.51 -5.02
N LEU A 56 -1.35 -7.62 -4.41
CA LEU A 56 -0.22 -7.68 -3.50
C LEU A 56 0.99 -8.07 -4.34
N ALA A 57 1.93 -7.14 -4.50
CA ALA A 57 3.14 -7.32 -5.31
C ALA A 57 4.38 -7.30 -4.43
N MET A 58 5.36 -8.17 -4.70
CA MET A 58 6.66 -8.18 -4.04
C MET A 58 7.69 -8.98 -4.83
N ASP A 59 8.97 -8.69 -4.57
CA ASP A 59 10.09 -9.46 -5.08
C ASP A 59 10.58 -10.39 -3.97
N ILE A 60 10.74 -11.67 -4.25
CA ILE A 60 11.23 -12.70 -3.32
C ILE A 60 12.53 -13.27 -3.86
N GLU A 61 13.60 -13.25 -3.05
CA GLU A 61 14.81 -14.03 -3.24
C GLU A 61 14.83 -15.13 -2.17
N GLY A 62 15.05 -16.38 -2.54
CA GLY A 62 14.85 -17.57 -1.71
C GLY A 62 13.45 -18.15 -1.88
N ARG A 63 13.02 -19.04 -0.98
CA ARG A 63 11.71 -19.69 -1.02
C ARG A 63 10.86 -19.30 0.18
N ALA A 64 9.62 -18.91 -0.12
CA ALA A 64 8.65 -18.50 0.90
C ALA A 64 7.22 -18.80 0.48
N THR A 65 6.37 -18.99 1.47
CA THR A 65 4.92 -19.04 1.32
C THR A 65 4.32 -17.71 1.77
N ILE A 66 3.50 -17.09 0.92
CA ILE A 66 2.77 -15.88 1.21
C ILE A 66 1.31 -16.25 1.48
N SER A 67 0.84 -16.01 2.70
CA SER A 67 -0.53 -16.26 3.13
C SER A 67 -1.29 -14.94 3.24
N VAL A 68 -2.33 -14.76 2.43
CA VAL A 68 -3.16 -13.55 2.48
C VAL A 68 -4.43 -13.84 3.27
N TYR A 69 -4.76 -12.91 4.13
CA TYR A 69 -5.92 -12.99 5.01
C TYR A 69 -6.82 -11.77 4.86
N ARG A 70 -8.07 -11.97 5.27
CA ARG A 70 -9.02 -10.86 5.47
C ARG A 70 -9.65 -10.91 6.85
N SER A 71 -10.07 -9.77 7.37
CA SER A 71 -10.96 -9.70 8.52
C SER A 71 -12.42 -9.69 8.10
N LYS A 72 -13.29 -10.24 8.95
CA LYS A 72 -14.71 -9.92 8.99
C LYS A 72 -14.96 -8.72 9.89
N HIS A 73 -16.21 -8.23 9.90
CA HIS A 73 -16.66 -7.15 10.80
C HIS A 73 -16.51 -7.50 12.30
N ASP A 74 -16.57 -8.78 12.65
CA ASP A 74 -16.40 -9.30 14.01
C ASP A 74 -14.92 -9.55 14.40
N GLY A 75 -13.98 -9.21 13.51
CA GLY A 75 -12.56 -9.44 13.70
C GLY A 75 -12.08 -10.86 13.34
N THR A 76 -12.98 -11.74 12.87
CA THR A 76 -12.59 -13.10 12.47
C THR A 76 -11.62 -13.06 11.29
N ARG A 77 -10.49 -13.75 11.43
CA ARG A 77 -9.49 -13.95 10.38
C ARG A 77 -9.94 -15.04 9.40
N ILE A 78 -9.90 -14.76 8.12
CA ILE A 78 -10.19 -15.73 7.06
C ILE A 78 -9.00 -15.79 6.12
N SER A 79 -8.50 -17.00 5.86
CA SER A 79 -7.51 -17.22 4.79
C SER A 79 -8.17 -17.00 3.43
N VAL A 80 -7.54 -16.20 2.59
CA VAL A 80 -8.02 -15.88 1.24
C VAL A 80 -7.26 -16.69 0.20
N ILE A 81 -5.92 -16.71 0.29
CA ILE A 81 -5.04 -17.37 -0.64
C ILE A 81 -3.71 -17.70 0.03
N ASN A 82 -3.09 -18.80 -0.40
CA ASN A 82 -1.69 -19.10 -0.14
C ASN A 82 -0.97 -19.22 -1.48
N ALA A 83 0.16 -18.54 -1.61
CA ALA A 83 0.99 -18.56 -2.80
C ALA A 83 2.42 -18.91 -2.40
N GLU A 84 3.06 -19.78 -3.18
CA GLU A 84 4.47 -20.10 -3.05
C GLU A 84 5.27 -19.23 -4.02
N ALA A 85 6.42 -18.75 -3.59
CA ALA A 85 7.33 -17.96 -4.40
C ALA A 85 8.77 -18.46 -4.23
N ALA A 86 9.52 -18.48 -5.33
CA ALA A 86 10.90 -18.92 -5.36
C ALA A 86 11.72 -18.08 -6.35
N ASP A 87 12.55 -17.18 -5.84
CA ASP A 87 13.43 -16.31 -6.62
C ASP A 87 12.70 -15.53 -7.74
N GLU A 88 11.53 -14.98 -7.43
CA GLU A 88 10.67 -14.35 -8.44
C GLU A 88 9.98 -13.06 -7.95
N HIS A 89 9.47 -12.29 -8.92
CA HIS A 89 8.45 -11.28 -8.68
C HIS A 89 7.08 -11.94 -8.64
N ILE A 90 6.33 -11.71 -7.59
CA ILE A 90 4.99 -12.26 -7.43
C ILE A 90 3.95 -11.14 -7.38
N GLU A 91 2.83 -11.36 -8.06
CA GLU A 91 1.64 -10.51 -8.01
C GLU A 91 0.42 -11.38 -7.66
N ILE A 92 -0.19 -11.11 -6.53
CA ILE A 92 -1.36 -11.85 -6.05
C ILE A 92 -2.60 -10.96 -6.25
N PRO A 93 -3.48 -11.27 -7.23
CA PRO A 93 -4.69 -10.52 -7.47
C PRO A 93 -5.76 -10.85 -6.41
N LEU A 94 -6.39 -9.81 -5.86
CA LEU A 94 -7.39 -9.90 -4.81
C LEU A 94 -8.63 -9.10 -5.21
N GLU A 95 -9.76 -9.78 -5.35
CA GLU A 95 -11.04 -9.18 -5.68
C GLU A 95 -11.64 -8.44 -4.48
N LEU A 96 -11.99 -7.17 -4.66
CA LEU A 96 -12.61 -6.35 -3.62
C LEU A 96 -14.13 -6.49 -3.55
N ARG A 97 -14.77 -7.09 -4.55
CA ARG A 97 -16.25 -7.24 -4.62
C ARG A 97 -16.84 -8.05 -3.47
N ASN A 98 -16.06 -8.99 -2.95
CA ASN A 98 -16.50 -9.90 -1.89
C ASN A 98 -16.34 -9.33 -0.47
N PHE A 99 -16.03 -8.05 -0.35
CA PHE A 99 -15.85 -7.36 0.94
C PHE A 99 -17.08 -6.51 1.26
N GLU A 100 -18.25 -7.13 1.46
CA GLU A 100 -19.48 -6.40 1.78
C GLU A 100 -19.44 -5.76 3.17
N ASP A 101 -18.78 -6.40 4.12
CA ASP A 101 -18.84 -6.08 5.55
C ASP A 101 -17.65 -5.31 6.08
N GLY A 102 -16.93 -4.58 5.24
CA GLY A 102 -15.82 -3.81 5.73
C GLY A 102 -14.68 -4.66 6.26
N GLY A 103 -13.82 -5.16 5.41
CA GLY A 103 -12.68 -5.97 5.80
C GLY A 103 -11.36 -5.29 5.49
N TRP A 104 -10.37 -5.74 6.20
CA TRP A 104 -8.96 -5.44 5.95
C TRP A 104 -8.33 -6.66 5.30
N LEU A 105 -7.39 -6.44 4.39
CA LEU A 105 -6.49 -7.45 3.86
C LEU A 105 -5.12 -7.26 4.47
N TRP A 106 -4.48 -8.35 4.85
CA TRP A 106 -3.06 -8.39 5.23
C TRP A 106 -2.43 -9.69 4.77
N PHE A 107 -1.15 -9.82 4.98
CA PHE A 107 -0.42 -11.01 4.60
C PHE A 107 0.62 -11.39 5.64
N ASP A 108 0.94 -12.67 5.66
CA ASP A 108 2.06 -13.24 6.40
C ASP A 108 3.00 -13.89 5.41
N ILE A 109 4.29 -13.92 5.71
CA ILE A 109 5.31 -14.58 4.91
C ILE A 109 6.03 -15.59 5.77
N THR A 110 5.97 -16.85 5.37
CA THR A 110 6.71 -17.96 6.00
C THR A 110 7.90 -18.33 5.11
N ALA A 111 9.11 -18.14 5.62
CA ALA A 111 10.33 -18.41 4.88
C ALA A 111 10.74 -19.89 4.99
N GLU A 112 10.83 -20.60 3.86
CA GLU A 112 11.35 -21.98 3.83
C GLU A 112 12.88 -22.01 3.80
N THR A 113 13.48 -21.07 3.09
CA THR A 113 14.91 -20.74 3.12
C THR A 113 15.05 -19.32 3.64
N ASP A 114 16.27 -18.83 3.85
CA ASP A 114 16.44 -17.39 4.07
C ASP A 114 15.81 -16.64 2.90
N ALA A 115 14.76 -15.87 3.17
CA ALA A 115 13.99 -15.19 2.16
C ALA A 115 14.19 -13.67 2.26
N ARG A 116 14.75 -13.07 1.21
CA ARG A 116 14.85 -11.63 1.08
C ARG A 116 13.65 -11.11 0.33
N VAL A 117 12.91 -10.21 0.97
CA VAL A 117 11.72 -9.58 0.41
C VAL A 117 12.03 -8.13 0.07
N ARG A 118 11.64 -7.69 -1.13
CA ARG A 118 11.76 -6.31 -1.59
C ARG A 118 10.45 -5.82 -2.17
N ASN A 119 10.26 -4.50 -2.10
CA ASN A 119 9.17 -3.81 -2.78
C ASN A 119 7.77 -4.34 -2.46
N ALA A 120 7.56 -4.90 -1.27
CA ALA A 120 6.23 -5.37 -0.87
C ALA A 120 5.25 -4.19 -0.85
N ALA A 121 4.18 -4.30 -1.66
CA ALA A 121 3.24 -3.20 -1.86
C ALA A 121 1.83 -3.69 -2.23
N TRP A 122 0.83 -2.90 -1.83
CA TRP A 122 -0.51 -2.98 -2.40
C TRP A 122 -0.58 -2.08 -3.63
N VAL A 123 -0.86 -2.67 -4.78
CA VAL A 123 -0.86 -1.97 -6.06
C VAL A 123 -2.27 -2.01 -6.65
N ALA A 124 -2.81 -0.86 -7.01
CA ALA A 124 -4.01 -0.83 -7.83
C ALA A 124 -3.65 -1.30 -9.24
N PRO A 125 -4.38 -2.26 -9.82
CA PRO A 125 -4.20 -2.57 -11.23
C PRO A 125 -4.36 -1.26 -11.99
N GLN A 126 -3.35 -0.89 -12.76
CA GLN A 126 -3.48 0.23 -13.68
C GLN A 126 -4.41 -0.22 -14.79
N ASP A 127 -5.64 0.17 -14.69
CA ASP A 127 -6.53 0.24 -15.82
C ASP A 127 -6.57 1.72 -16.25
N PRO A 128 -5.69 2.18 -17.11
CA PRO A 128 -5.94 3.41 -17.84
C PRO A 128 -7.07 3.07 -18.79
N LYS A 129 -8.31 3.15 -18.33
CA LYS A 129 -9.44 3.19 -19.25
C LYS A 129 -9.26 4.46 -20.05
N GLU A 130 -8.64 4.31 -21.21
CA GLU A 130 -8.78 5.23 -22.31
C GLU A 130 -10.29 5.42 -22.47
N GLN A 131 -10.77 6.61 -22.17
CA GLN A 131 -12.15 6.95 -22.49
C GLN A 131 -12.22 7.05 -24.00
N VAL A 132 -12.80 6.06 -24.62
CA VAL A 132 -13.20 6.15 -26.03
C VAL A 132 -14.53 6.90 -26.05
N LEU A 133 -14.51 8.11 -26.56
CA LEU A 133 -15.72 8.89 -26.78
C LEU A 133 -16.56 8.25 -27.90
N ASP A 134 -17.84 8.59 -27.98
CA ASP A 134 -18.79 8.05 -28.98
C ASP A 134 -18.37 8.29 -30.43
N ASP A 135 -17.47 9.26 -30.66
CA ASP A 135 -16.87 9.57 -31.97
C ASP A 135 -15.59 8.77 -32.27
N GLY A 136 -15.19 7.86 -31.39
CA GLY A 136 -13.98 7.06 -31.51
C GLY A 136 -12.70 7.78 -31.06
N THR A 137 -12.79 9.00 -30.51
CA THR A 137 -11.64 9.73 -29.99
C THR A 137 -11.17 9.07 -28.68
N VAL A 138 -9.89 8.68 -28.64
CA VAL A 138 -9.25 8.16 -27.42
C VAL A 138 -8.76 9.33 -26.59
N VAL A 139 -9.38 9.55 -25.43
CA VAL A 139 -8.93 10.57 -24.47
C VAL A 139 -7.97 9.90 -23.48
N PRO A 140 -6.71 10.32 -23.41
CA PRO A 140 -5.78 9.80 -22.42
C PRO A 140 -6.31 10.10 -21.01
N PRO A 141 -6.09 9.20 -20.06
CA PRO A 141 -6.50 9.42 -18.67
C PRO A 141 -5.90 10.74 -18.18
N GLN A 142 -6.77 11.67 -17.79
CA GLN A 142 -6.33 12.92 -17.19
C GLN A 142 -5.65 12.60 -15.85
N PRO A 143 -4.47 13.18 -15.56
CA PRO A 143 -3.86 13.03 -14.26
C PRO A 143 -4.83 13.50 -13.19
N LYS A 144 -5.13 12.63 -12.22
CA LYS A 144 -6.01 13.00 -11.10
C LYS A 144 -5.33 14.12 -10.32
N GLN A 145 -5.93 15.29 -10.33
CA GLN A 145 -5.47 16.39 -9.51
C GLN A 145 -5.83 16.12 -8.05
N VAL A 146 -4.85 16.25 -7.17
CA VAL A 146 -5.00 16.00 -5.74
C VAL A 146 -4.84 17.33 -4.99
N ALA A 147 -5.75 17.64 -4.09
CA ALA A 147 -5.59 18.72 -3.13
C ALA A 147 -4.88 18.18 -1.88
N VAL A 148 -3.88 18.88 -1.40
CA VAL A 148 -3.14 18.53 -0.18
C VAL A 148 -3.53 19.49 0.93
N GLY A 149 -3.99 18.97 2.07
CA GLY A 149 -4.26 19.73 3.28
C GLY A 149 -3.13 19.56 4.30
N ILE A 150 -2.51 20.65 4.74
CA ILE A 150 -1.48 20.64 5.78
C ILE A 150 -1.99 21.43 6.97
N PRO A 151 -2.63 20.79 7.97
CA PRO A 151 -3.03 21.50 9.18
C PRO A 151 -1.80 21.89 9.99
N THR A 152 -1.73 23.16 10.41
CA THR A 152 -0.64 23.68 11.24
C THR A 152 -1.17 24.31 12.52
N PHE A 153 -0.44 24.11 13.60
CA PHE A 153 -0.67 24.79 14.86
C PHE A 153 0.67 25.08 15.53
N ASN A 154 1.07 26.35 15.57
CA ASN A 154 2.35 26.81 16.16
C ASN A 154 3.61 26.07 15.68
N ARG A 155 3.61 25.55 14.43
CA ARG A 155 4.73 24.82 13.84
C ARG A 155 5.13 25.35 12.46
N PRO A 156 5.48 26.65 12.34
CA PRO A 156 5.74 27.24 11.02
C PRO A 156 6.92 26.61 10.30
N ARG A 157 7.95 26.16 11.03
CA ARG A 157 9.11 25.48 10.42
C ARG A 157 8.75 24.13 9.81
N ASP A 158 7.93 23.32 10.50
CA ASP A 158 7.50 22.04 10.01
C ASP A 158 6.59 22.18 8.77
N ALA A 159 5.73 23.20 8.78
CA ALA A 159 4.88 23.54 7.65
C ALA A 159 5.70 23.96 6.42
N VAL A 160 6.72 24.80 6.59
CA VAL A 160 7.62 25.19 5.51
C VAL A 160 8.41 23.99 4.98
N ASN A 161 8.93 23.15 5.86
CA ASN A 161 9.63 21.92 5.45
C ASN A 161 8.73 20.98 4.64
N ALA A 162 7.46 20.82 5.05
CA ALA A 162 6.49 20.02 4.31
C ALA A 162 6.23 20.60 2.91
N LEU A 163 6.09 21.93 2.78
CA LEU A 163 5.93 22.59 1.48
C LEU A 163 7.14 22.41 0.59
N HIS A 164 8.37 22.54 1.14
CA HIS A 164 9.59 22.28 0.37
C HIS A 164 9.65 20.83 -0.12
N ALA A 165 9.35 19.86 0.74
CA ALA A 165 9.34 18.45 0.36
C ALA A 165 8.31 18.15 -0.76
N LEU A 166 7.16 18.82 -0.76
CA LEU A 166 6.17 18.71 -1.83
C LEU A 166 6.66 19.36 -3.13
N ALA A 167 7.34 20.50 -3.05
CA ALA A 167 7.82 21.24 -4.23
C ALA A 167 9.06 20.60 -4.88
N GLU A 168 9.85 19.83 -4.12
CA GLU A 168 11.04 19.15 -4.61
C GLU A 168 10.73 17.83 -5.33
N ASP A 169 9.52 17.29 -5.17
CA ASP A 169 9.10 16.04 -5.81
C ASP A 169 8.34 16.34 -7.11
N ALA A 170 8.99 16.09 -8.24
CA ALA A 170 8.43 16.37 -9.58
C ALA A 170 7.12 15.60 -9.87
N TYR A 171 6.93 14.41 -9.28
CA TYR A 171 5.68 13.65 -9.43
C TYR A 171 4.56 14.31 -8.63
N VAL A 172 4.86 14.76 -7.43
CA VAL A 172 3.93 15.45 -6.54
C VAL A 172 3.53 16.79 -7.15
N GLU A 173 4.49 17.58 -7.64
CA GLU A 173 4.24 18.86 -8.32
C GLU A 173 3.27 18.71 -9.51
N ALA A 174 3.49 17.70 -10.36
CA ALA A 174 2.62 17.43 -11.50
C ALA A 174 1.20 16.95 -11.12
N SER A 175 1.02 16.41 -9.90
CA SER A 175 -0.23 15.80 -9.44
C SER A 175 -1.05 16.68 -8.50
N ILE A 176 -0.46 17.73 -7.92
CA ILE A 176 -1.13 18.61 -6.96
C ILE A 176 -1.79 19.78 -7.67
N SER A 177 -3.09 19.96 -7.42
CA SER A 177 -3.83 21.14 -7.90
C SER A 177 -3.78 22.32 -6.93
N HIS A 178 -3.86 22.02 -5.62
CA HIS A 178 -3.92 23.02 -4.57
C HIS A 178 -3.28 22.51 -3.29
N VAL A 179 -2.60 23.41 -2.57
CA VAL A 179 -2.16 23.18 -1.19
C VAL A 179 -2.95 24.08 -0.27
N LEU A 180 -3.68 23.50 0.67
CA LEU A 180 -4.45 24.20 1.68
C LEU A 180 -3.71 24.11 3.02
N MET A 181 -3.42 25.26 3.62
CA MET A 181 -2.76 25.33 4.92
C MET A 181 -3.67 26.04 5.93
N PRO A 182 -4.63 25.33 6.55
CA PRO A 182 -5.39 25.92 7.65
C PRO A 182 -4.45 26.11 8.84
N ASP A 183 -4.20 27.38 9.21
CA ASP A 183 -3.45 27.73 10.40
C ASP A 183 -4.44 27.98 11.54
N GLN A 184 -4.31 27.21 12.62
CA GLN A 184 -5.05 27.39 13.86
C GLN A 184 -4.21 28.16 14.93
N GLY A 185 -3.27 28.97 14.47
CA GLY A 185 -2.44 29.79 15.34
C GLY A 185 -3.27 30.72 16.25
N ASN A 186 -2.72 31.01 17.41
CA ASN A 186 -3.34 31.97 18.35
C ASN A 186 -3.52 33.34 17.68
N GLN A 187 -4.75 33.83 17.70
CA GLN A 187 -5.05 35.24 17.53
C GLN A 187 -4.54 36.03 18.74
#